data_c53445dfb05cdeeba815b05d51048c15
#
_entry.id   c53445dfb05cdeeba815b05d51048c15
#
_cell.length_a   1.000
_cell.length_b   1.000
_cell.length_c   1.000
_cell.angle_alpha   90.00
_cell.angle_beta   90.00
_cell.angle_gamma   90.00
#
_symmetry.space_group_name_H-M   'P 1'
#
loop_
_entity.id
_entity.type
_entity.pdbx_description
1 polymer ?
#
loop_
_entity_poly.entity_id
_entity_poly.type
_entity_poly.pdbx_seq_one_letter_code
_entity_poly.pdbx_strand_id
1 'polypeptide(L)'
;MSATRTADKSKSTTTDGHAPLRQQLIDLLHGGQAHATFDEAVKDLPADLRGTVPPNLPYSAWQLLEHLRISQRDILNFSAPPTGGYHPMRWPQDYWPQSPEPPTDDAWDRSIQVVHADLKTFIALIENPQSDLFKPFRWGDGQSLLREALLIADHNAYHLGELIVLRRLLGAWDK
;
A
#
# COMPACT_ATOMS: atom_id res chain seq x y z
N MET A 1 27.03 26.19 -55.22
CA MET A 1 26.58 24.87 -54.76
C MET A 1 26.63 24.89 -53.23
N SER A 2 25.49 25.10 -52.63
CA SER A 2 25.36 25.20 -51.17
C SER A 2 24.85 23.87 -50.62
N ALA A 3 25.63 23.20 -49.78
CA ALA A 3 25.26 21.94 -49.16
C ALA A 3 24.52 22.21 -47.86
N THR A 4 23.26 21.90 -47.86
CA THR A 4 22.38 21.96 -46.66
C THR A 4 22.69 20.77 -45.74
N ARG A 5 23.25 21.07 -44.59
CA ARG A 5 23.56 20.07 -43.52
C ARG A 5 22.31 19.80 -42.70
N THR A 6 21.69 18.67 -42.94
CA THR A 6 20.58 18.16 -42.14
C THR A 6 21.09 17.79 -40.75
N ALA A 7 20.59 18.47 -39.74
CA ALA A 7 20.87 18.12 -38.33
C ALA A 7 20.04 16.91 -37.93
N ASP A 8 20.71 15.79 -37.72
CA ASP A 8 20.15 14.59 -37.13
C ASP A 8 19.81 14.88 -35.64
N LYS A 9 18.53 14.99 -35.31
CA LYS A 9 18.06 15.02 -33.92
C LYS A 9 18.04 13.59 -33.36
N SER A 10 19.17 13.12 -32.88
CA SER A 10 19.21 11.92 -32.07
C SER A 10 18.34 12.14 -30.86
N LYS A 11 17.20 11.45 -30.76
CA LYS A 11 16.42 11.33 -29.55
C LYS A 11 17.29 10.62 -28.52
N SER A 12 17.87 11.37 -27.58
CA SER A 12 18.46 10.82 -26.37
C SER A 12 17.35 10.13 -25.59
N THR A 13 17.25 8.82 -25.67
CA THR A 13 16.53 7.98 -24.71
C THR A 13 17.35 7.99 -23.45
N THR A 14 17.10 8.94 -22.55
CA THR A 14 17.61 8.88 -21.17
C THR A 14 17.03 7.62 -20.53
N THR A 15 17.84 6.58 -20.45
CA THR A 15 17.52 5.38 -19.67
C THR A 15 17.33 5.82 -18.22
N ASP A 16 16.17 5.53 -17.61
CA ASP A 16 15.95 5.81 -16.18
C ASP A 16 16.97 4.98 -15.38
N GLY A 17 17.99 5.66 -14.85
CA GLY A 17 19.05 5.03 -14.04
C GLY A 17 18.52 4.36 -12.77
N HIS A 18 17.24 4.58 -12.42
CA HIS A 18 16.58 3.99 -11.27
C HIS A 18 15.61 2.86 -11.62
N ALA A 19 15.51 2.44 -12.88
CA ALA A 19 14.60 1.36 -13.29
C ALA A 19 14.76 0.06 -12.47
N PRO A 20 15.97 -0.42 -12.14
CA PRO A 20 16.13 -1.59 -11.27
C PRO A 20 15.59 -1.36 -9.84
N LEU A 21 15.77 -0.17 -9.27
CA LEU A 21 15.25 0.17 -7.95
C LEU A 21 13.71 0.22 -7.97
N ARG A 22 13.11 0.83 -9.00
CA ARG A 22 11.65 0.86 -9.15
C ARG A 22 11.08 -0.56 -9.19
N GLN A 23 11.69 -1.45 -9.96
CA GLN A 23 11.26 -2.84 -10.03
C GLN A 23 11.33 -3.54 -8.67
N GLN A 24 12.42 -3.37 -7.92
CA GLN A 24 12.54 -3.97 -6.58
C GLN A 24 11.52 -3.42 -5.59
N LEU A 25 11.16 -2.13 -5.66
CA LEU A 25 10.09 -1.55 -4.84
C LEU A 25 8.72 -2.14 -5.21
N ILE A 26 8.44 -2.30 -6.49
CA ILE A 26 7.20 -2.90 -6.99
C ILE A 26 7.08 -4.36 -6.55
N ASP A 27 8.16 -5.13 -6.70
CA ASP A 27 8.21 -6.53 -6.26
C ASP A 27 7.99 -6.65 -4.75
N LEU A 28 8.58 -5.74 -3.96
CA LEU A 28 8.40 -5.68 -2.51
C LEU A 28 6.95 -5.35 -2.12
N LEU A 29 6.32 -4.39 -2.81
CA LEU A 29 4.94 -3.98 -2.57
C LEU A 29 3.93 -5.07 -2.94
N HIS A 30 4.20 -5.88 -3.95
CA HIS A 30 3.38 -7.06 -4.28
C HIS A 30 3.51 -8.17 -3.23
N GLY A 31 4.62 -8.22 -2.51
CA GLY A 31 4.88 -9.24 -1.49
C GLY A 31 5.10 -10.65 -2.05
N GLY A 32 4.95 -11.67 -1.21
CA GLY A 32 5.01 -13.07 -1.62
C GLY A 32 6.41 -13.65 -1.81
N GLN A 33 7.48 -12.89 -1.59
CA GLN A 33 8.86 -13.36 -1.71
C GLN A 33 9.37 -14.04 -0.42
N ALA A 34 9.01 -13.46 0.74
CA ALA A 34 9.51 -13.91 2.04
C ALA A 34 8.42 -14.44 2.97
N HIS A 35 7.16 -14.05 2.75
CA HIS A 35 6.02 -14.42 3.58
C HIS A 35 4.73 -14.45 2.75
N ALA A 36 3.60 -14.85 3.36
CA ALA A 36 2.31 -14.88 2.68
C ALA A 36 1.93 -13.50 2.12
N THR A 37 1.24 -13.51 0.99
CA THR A 37 0.70 -12.29 0.36
C THR A 37 -0.51 -11.76 1.14
N PHE A 38 -0.91 -10.50 0.83
CA PHE A 38 -2.16 -9.94 1.33
C PHE A 38 -3.36 -10.82 0.96
N ASP A 39 -3.45 -11.28 -0.29
CA ASP A 39 -4.54 -12.12 -0.76
C ASP A 39 -4.63 -13.45 0.01
N GLU A 40 -3.50 -14.10 0.25
CA GLU A 40 -3.48 -15.32 1.07
C GLU A 40 -3.93 -15.05 2.51
N ALA A 41 -3.54 -13.91 3.09
CA ALA A 41 -3.88 -13.57 4.46
C ALA A 41 -5.37 -13.26 4.67
N VAL A 42 -6.05 -12.67 3.66
CA VAL A 42 -7.48 -12.32 3.75
C VAL A 42 -8.42 -13.38 3.18
N LYS A 43 -7.89 -14.30 2.35
CA LYS A 43 -8.65 -15.30 1.62
C LYS A 43 -9.38 -16.27 2.57
N ASP A 44 -10.63 -16.61 2.23
CA ASP A 44 -11.42 -17.67 2.85
C ASP A 44 -11.58 -17.53 4.39
N LEU A 45 -11.47 -16.29 4.94
CA LEU A 45 -11.81 -16.08 6.35
C LEU A 45 -13.34 -16.10 6.50
N PRO A 46 -13.90 -17.06 7.29
CA PRO A 46 -15.34 -17.15 7.53
C PRO A 46 -15.92 -15.82 8.02
N ALA A 47 -17.14 -15.49 7.54
CA ALA A 47 -17.76 -14.20 7.82
C ALA A 47 -17.99 -13.96 9.32
N ASP A 48 -18.37 -15.00 10.06
CA ASP A 48 -18.60 -14.99 11.51
C ASP A 48 -17.31 -14.79 12.33
N LEU A 49 -16.13 -15.03 11.74
CA LEU A 49 -14.85 -14.83 12.40
C LEU A 49 -14.24 -13.46 12.13
N ARG A 50 -14.74 -12.70 11.13
CA ARG A 50 -14.13 -11.41 10.73
C ARG A 50 -14.17 -10.35 11.82
N GLY A 51 -15.23 -10.37 12.64
CA GLY A 51 -15.41 -9.47 13.79
C GLY A 51 -14.95 -10.04 15.13
N THR A 52 -14.57 -11.32 15.17
CA THR A 52 -14.17 -11.97 16.41
C THR A 52 -12.81 -11.46 16.90
N VAL A 53 -12.76 -10.99 18.15
CA VAL A 53 -11.52 -10.60 18.84
C VAL A 53 -11.02 -11.79 19.62
N PRO A 54 -9.86 -12.39 19.27
CA PRO A 54 -9.29 -13.50 20.04
C PRO A 54 -8.86 -13.06 21.44
N PRO A 55 -8.83 -13.96 22.43
CA PRO A 55 -8.27 -13.65 23.73
C PRO A 55 -6.84 -13.10 23.63
N ASN A 56 -6.58 -12.04 24.40
CA ASN A 56 -5.27 -11.35 24.46
C ASN A 56 -4.85 -10.56 23.22
N LEU A 57 -5.72 -10.39 22.22
CA LEU A 57 -5.52 -9.43 21.14
C LEU A 57 -6.48 -8.24 21.33
N PRO A 58 -6.07 -7.01 20.95
CA PRO A 58 -6.90 -5.81 21.12
C PRO A 58 -7.82 -5.51 19.93
N TYR A 59 -7.81 -6.34 18.88
CA TYR A 59 -8.50 -6.10 17.61
C TYR A 59 -8.99 -7.40 16.97
N SER A 60 -9.97 -7.25 16.06
CA SER A 60 -10.46 -8.29 15.17
C SER A 60 -9.75 -8.28 13.82
N ALA A 61 -10.00 -9.30 12.99
CA ALA A 61 -9.51 -9.35 11.61
C ALA A 61 -10.05 -8.18 10.78
N TRP A 62 -11.31 -7.78 10.98
CA TRP A 62 -11.90 -6.60 10.35
C TRP A 62 -11.14 -5.32 10.71
N GLN A 63 -10.84 -5.12 11.97
CA GLN A 63 -10.10 -3.93 12.42
C GLN A 63 -8.69 -3.87 11.82
N LEU A 64 -8.00 -5.00 11.71
CA LEU A 64 -6.69 -5.07 11.04
C LEU A 64 -6.78 -4.75 9.54
N LEU A 65 -7.76 -5.33 8.83
CA LEU A 65 -7.98 -5.05 7.40
C LEU A 65 -8.25 -3.56 7.16
N GLU A 66 -9.12 -2.97 7.96
CA GLU A 66 -9.45 -1.55 7.85
C GLU A 66 -8.27 -0.64 8.22
N HIS A 67 -7.50 -1.01 9.21
CA HIS A 67 -6.27 -0.28 9.55
C HIS A 67 -5.27 -0.28 8.39
N LEU A 68 -5.04 -1.43 7.77
CA LEU A 68 -4.23 -1.55 6.55
C LEU A 68 -4.77 -0.65 5.42
N ARG A 69 -6.07 -0.74 5.15
CA ARG A 69 -6.72 0.06 4.09
C ARG A 69 -6.60 1.56 4.36
N ILE A 70 -6.89 1.99 5.58
CA ILE A 70 -6.87 3.41 5.97
C ILE A 70 -5.44 3.95 5.89
N SER A 71 -4.48 3.23 6.47
CA SER A 71 -3.06 3.64 6.48
C SER A 71 -2.48 3.71 5.07
N GLN A 72 -2.76 2.72 4.22
CA GLN A 72 -2.29 2.73 2.83
C GLN A 72 -2.92 3.88 2.02
N ARG A 73 -4.22 4.17 2.23
CA ARG A 73 -4.89 5.31 1.61
C ARG A 73 -4.29 6.63 2.07
N ASP A 74 -3.97 6.78 3.34
CA ASP A 74 -3.34 7.99 3.86
C ASP A 74 -1.96 8.21 3.25
N ILE A 75 -1.13 7.17 3.18
CA ILE A 75 0.18 7.22 2.52
C ILE A 75 0.06 7.56 1.03
N LEU A 76 -0.93 7.00 0.33
CA LEU A 76 -1.21 7.34 -1.08
C LEU A 76 -1.62 8.81 -1.22
N ASN A 77 -2.53 9.29 -0.39
CA ASN A 77 -2.98 10.69 -0.39
C ASN A 77 -1.85 11.66 -0.03
N PHE A 78 -0.93 11.24 0.85
CA PHE A 78 0.27 12.02 1.14
C PHE A 78 1.21 12.07 -0.08
N SER A 79 1.40 10.95 -0.77
CA SER A 79 2.31 10.85 -1.92
C SER A 79 1.76 11.52 -3.19
N ALA A 80 0.46 11.50 -3.38
CA ALA A 80 -0.27 12.11 -4.49
C ALA A 80 -1.53 12.82 -3.97
N PRO A 81 -1.39 14.02 -3.39
CA PRO A 81 -2.50 14.70 -2.75
C PRO A 81 -3.68 14.91 -3.70
N PRO A 82 -4.93 14.71 -3.22
CA PRO A 82 -6.13 15.04 -3.98
C PRO A 82 -6.25 16.55 -4.21
N THR A 83 -7.22 16.94 -5.03
CA THR A 83 -7.57 18.37 -5.21
C THR A 83 -7.89 19.00 -3.85
N GLY A 84 -7.15 20.03 -3.47
CA GLY A 84 -7.26 20.68 -2.15
C GLY A 84 -6.08 20.39 -1.22
N GLY A 85 -5.20 19.47 -1.58
CA GLY A 85 -3.99 19.14 -0.83
C GLY A 85 -4.15 17.96 0.12
N TYR A 86 -3.06 17.61 0.80
CA TYR A 86 -3.05 16.59 1.84
C TYR A 86 -3.55 17.17 3.17
N HIS A 87 -4.42 16.44 3.84
CA HIS A 87 -4.93 16.74 5.17
C HIS A 87 -4.56 15.62 6.13
N PRO A 88 -3.71 15.87 7.14
CA PRO A 88 -3.27 14.84 8.07
C PRO A 88 -4.43 14.31 8.91
N MET A 89 -4.46 13.00 9.10
CA MET A 89 -5.37 12.30 9.99
C MET A 89 -4.85 12.33 11.44
N ARG A 90 -5.75 12.21 12.41
CA ARG A 90 -5.39 12.17 13.84
C ARG A 90 -4.98 10.75 14.23
N TRP A 91 -3.74 10.60 14.66
CA TRP A 91 -3.24 9.33 15.18
C TRP A 91 -3.57 9.18 16.68
N PRO A 92 -4.00 7.97 17.12
CA PRO A 92 -4.37 6.77 16.37
C PRO A 92 -5.86 6.74 15.96
N GLN A 93 -6.66 7.74 16.35
CA GLN A 93 -8.12 7.72 16.37
C GLN A 93 -8.74 7.49 14.97
N ASP A 94 -8.18 8.11 13.94
CA ASP A 94 -8.73 8.06 12.59
C ASP A 94 -8.22 6.84 11.79
N TYR A 95 -7.27 6.05 12.34
CA TYR A 95 -6.66 4.90 11.67
C TYR A 95 -7.27 3.55 12.04
N TRP A 96 -8.13 3.50 13.06
CA TRP A 96 -8.74 2.26 13.53
C TRP A 96 -10.27 2.37 13.57
N PRO A 97 -11.01 1.41 12.98
CA PRO A 97 -12.46 1.41 13.11
C PRO A 97 -12.88 1.14 14.55
N GLN A 98 -13.95 1.81 14.97
CA GLN A 98 -14.50 1.66 16.32
C GLN A 98 -15.11 0.29 16.55
N SER A 99 -15.88 -0.22 15.55
CA SER A 99 -16.53 -1.53 15.61
C SER A 99 -15.54 -2.64 15.30
N PRO A 100 -15.52 -3.72 16.07
CA PRO A 100 -14.78 -4.91 15.72
C PRO A 100 -15.38 -5.68 14.53
N GLU A 101 -16.65 -5.44 14.19
CA GLU A 101 -17.39 -6.14 13.15
C GLU A 101 -17.51 -5.31 11.88
N PRO A 102 -17.50 -5.97 10.68
CA PRO A 102 -17.86 -5.30 9.43
C PRO A 102 -19.27 -4.70 9.52
N PRO A 103 -19.50 -3.47 9.03
CA PRO A 103 -20.80 -2.81 9.12
C PRO A 103 -21.87 -3.41 8.20
N THR A 104 -21.48 -4.18 7.17
CA THR A 104 -22.34 -4.87 6.21
C THR A 104 -21.64 -6.13 5.71
N ASP A 105 -22.41 -7.08 5.17
CA ASP A 105 -21.90 -8.39 4.69
C ASP A 105 -20.81 -8.24 3.61
N ASP A 106 -20.91 -7.21 2.75
CA ASP A 106 -20.00 -6.93 1.65
C ASP A 106 -18.83 -5.99 2.03
N ALA A 107 -18.80 -5.47 3.27
CA ALA A 107 -17.79 -4.49 3.70
C ALA A 107 -16.37 -5.06 3.63
N TRP A 108 -16.19 -6.32 4.01
CA TRP A 108 -14.91 -7.03 3.93
C TRP A 108 -14.35 -7.05 2.50
N ASP A 109 -15.16 -7.50 1.55
CA ASP A 109 -14.75 -7.62 0.16
C ASP A 109 -14.51 -6.25 -0.48
N ARG A 110 -15.32 -5.24 -0.13
CA ARG A 110 -15.07 -3.86 -0.56
C ARG A 110 -13.75 -3.31 -0.05
N SER A 111 -13.41 -3.58 1.20
CA SER A 111 -12.14 -3.13 1.78
C SER A 111 -10.94 -3.76 1.08
N ILE A 112 -11.00 -5.05 0.76
CA ILE A 112 -9.99 -5.74 -0.04
C ILE A 112 -9.84 -5.08 -1.41
N GLN A 113 -10.94 -4.81 -2.11
CA GLN A 113 -10.91 -4.13 -3.41
C GLN A 113 -10.27 -2.75 -3.33
N VAL A 114 -10.55 -1.99 -2.26
CA VAL A 114 -9.93 -0.67 -2.05
C VAL A 114 -8.43 -0.79 -1.80
N VAL A 115 -7.98 -1.75 -0.98
CA VAL A 115 -6.54 -1.99 -0.77
C VAL A 115 -5.83 -2.25 -2.10
N HIS A 116 -6.38 -3.11 -2.96
CA HIS A 116 -5.82 -3.38 -4.28
C HIS A 116 -5.80 -2.15 -5.19
N ALA A 117 -6.90 -1.39 -5.23
CA ALA A 117 -6.98 -0.20 -6.06
C ALA A 117 -5.97 0.87 -5.64
N ASP A 118 -5.80 1.08 -4.34
CA ASP A 118 -4.84 2.02 -3.78
C ASP A 118 -3.40 1.59 -4.04
N LEU A 119 -3.09 0.32 -3.83
CA LEU A 119 -1.77 -0.23 -4.11
C LEU A 119 -1.41 -0.09 -5.60
N LYS A 120 -2.34 -0.42 -6.49
CA LYS A 120 -2.16 -0.24 -7.94
C LYS A 120 -1.89 1.23 -8.29
N THR A 121 -2.63 2.16 -7.68
CA THR A 121 -2.44 3.60 -7.90
C THR A 121 -1.07 4.06 -7.38
N PHE A 122 -0.65 3.57 -6.22
CA PHE A 122 0.66 3.88 -5.65
C PHE A 122 1.80 3.32 -6.52
N ILE A 123 1.68 2.07 -6.99
CA ILE A 123 2.67 1.46 -7.89
C ILE A 123 2.82 2.28 -9.17
N ALA A 124 1.73 2.81 -9.74
CA ALA A 124 1.80 3.66 -10.92
C ALA A 124 2.62 4.95 -10.70
N LEU A 125 2.70 5.47 -9.46
CA LEU A 125 3.61 6.58 -9.13
C LEU A 125 5.07 6.15 -9.21
N ILE A 126 5.37 4.93 -8.78
CA ILE A 126 6.74 4.36 -8.83
C ILE A 126 7.12 4.03 -10.28
N GLU A 127 6.21 3.47 -11.06
CA GLU A 127 6.44 3.12 -12.47
C GLU A 127 6.70 4.34 -13.36
N ASN A 128 6.15 5.49 -13.00
CA ASN A 128 6.32 6.71 -13.79
C ASN A 128 7.79 7.20 -13.73
N PRO A 129 8.52 7.17 -14.86
CA PRO A 129 9.93 7.58 -14.90
C PRO A 129 10.15 9.08 -14.62
N GLN A 130 9.08 9.90 -14.68
CA GLN A 130 9.12 11.32 -14.33
C GLN A 130 8.97 11.56 -12.82
N SER A 131 8.54 10.56 -12.04
CA SER A 131 8.50 10.66 -10.59
C SER A 131 9.91 10.54 -10.02
N ASP A 132 10.35 11.56 -9.27
CA ASP A 132 11.61 11.52 -8.56
C ASP A 132 11.42 10.75 -7.24
N LEU A 133 12.06 9.59 -7.12
CA LEU A 133 11.96 8.72 -5.94
C LEU A 133 12.55 9.34 -4.68
N PHE A 134 13.51 10.22 -4.82
CA PHE A 134 14.32 10.74 -3.71
C PHE A 134 13.95 12.15 -3.29
N LYS A 135 13.25 12.88 -4.15
CA LYS A 135 12.90 14.27 -3.89
C LYS A 135 11.88 14.36 -2.76
N PRO A 136 12.16 15.09 -1.67
CA PRO A 136 11.19 15.31 -0.62
C PRO A 136 9.93 16.02 -1.12
N PHE A 137 8.77 15.58 -0.63
CA PHE A 137 7.51 16.26 -0.87
C PHE A 137 7.53 17.65 -0.23
N ARG A 138 6.97 18.64 -0.92
CA ARG A 138 7.00 20.05 -0.45
C ARG A 138 6.13 20.31 0.79
N TRP A 139 5.20 19.40 1.07
CA TRP A 139 4.25 19.46 2.19
C TRP A 139 4.63 18.52 3.33
N GLY A 140 5.76 17.83 3.22
CA GLY A 140 6.28 16.92 4.23
C GLY A 140 7.55 17.45 4.88
N ASP A 141 8.04 16.69 5.86
CA ASP A 141 9.24 16.96 6.64
C ASP A 141 10.43 16.10 6.17
N GLY A 142 10.61 15.99 4.86
CA GLY A 142 11.68 15.22 4.24
C GLY A 142 11.24 13.87 3.64
N GLN A 143 9.97 13.49 3.75
CA GLN A 143 9.44 12.28 3.15
C GLN A 143 9.51 12.35 1.62
N SER A 144 9.87 11.24 0.99
CA SER A 144 9.97 11.06 -0.46
C SER A 144 9.16 9.86 -0.92
N LEU A 145 8.96 9.72 -2.23
CA LEU A 145 8.22 8.57 -2.78
C LEU A 145 8.88 7.24 -2.43
N LEU A 146 10.22 7.18 -2.40
CA LEU A 146 10.97 6.01 -1.94
C LEU A 146 10.62 5.66 -0.49
N ARG A 147 10.65 6.66 0.40
CA ARG A 147 10.32 6.44 1.81
C ARG A 147 8.90 5.93 2.00
N GLU A 148 7.93 6.48 1.26
CA GLU A 148 6.53 6.05 1.36
C GLU A 148 6.32 4.63 0.80
N ALA A 149 7.04 4.25 -0.26
CA ALA A 149 7.01 2.88 -0.78
C ALA A 149 7.52 1.86 0.26
N LEU A 150 8.64 2.16 0.91
CA LEU A 150 9.19 1.33 1.97
C LEU A 150 8.26 1.28 3.18
N LEU A 151 7.61 2.40 3.53
CA LEU A 151 6.66 2.44 4.64
C LEU A 151 5.43 1.56 4.38
N ILE A 152 4.83 1.60 3.19
CA ILE A 152 3.71 0.71 2.83
C ILE A 152 4.14 -0.75 2.96
N ALA A 153 5.31 -1.12 2.42
CA ALA A 153 5.77 -2.50 2.44
C ALA A 153 6.02 -3.00 3.88
N ASP A 154 6.69 -2.21 4.71
CA ASP A 154 6.99 -2.52 6.10
C ASP A 154 5.70 -2.64 6.94
N HIS A 155 4.83 -1.63 6.86
CA HIS A 155 3.56 -1.59 7.58
C HIS A 155 2.63 -2.76 7.21
N ASN A 156 2.50 -3.02 5.90
CA ASN A 156 1.67 -4.13 5.44
C ASN A 156 2.25 -5.48 5.88
N ALA A 157 3.57 -5.69 5.78
CA ALA A 157 4.21 -6.93 6.23
C ALA A 157 3.98 -7.18 7.72
N TYR A 158 4.10 -6.15 8.55
CA TYR A 158 3.86 -6.23 9.99
C TYR A 158 2.42 -6.67 10.29
N HIS A 159 1.42 -5.98 9.76
CA HIS A 159 0.01 -6.28 10.05
C HIS A 159 -0.52 -7.54 9.36
N LEU A 160 0.06 -7.96 8.24
CA LEU A 160 -0.22 -9.27 7.65
C LEU A 160 0.25 -10.40 8.56
N GLY A 161 1.43 -10.25 9.19
CA GLY A 161 1.89 -11.19 10.20
C GLY A 161 0.92 -11.30 11.37
N GLU A 162 0.42 -10.17 11.88
CA GLU A 162 -0.59 -10.14 12.95
C GLU A 162 -1.92 -10.78 12.52
N LEU A 163 -2.41 -10.52 11.32
CA LEU A 163 -3.62 -11.12 10.78
C LEU A 163 -3.49 -12.65 10.67
N ILE A 164 -2.35 -13.16 10.23
CA ILE A 164 -2.10 -14.60 10.18
C ILE A 164 -2.08 -15.22 11.58
N VAL A 165 -1.43 -14.57 12.55
CA VAL A 165 -1.43 -15.01 13.95
C VAL A 165 -2.85 -15.02 14.51
N LEU A 166 -3.62 -13.95 14.27
CA LEU A 166 -5.02 -13.86 14.67
C LEU A 166 -5.85 -15.02 14.08
N ARG A 167 -5.71 -15.29 12.79
CA ARG A 167 -6.40 -16.41 12.12
C ARG A 167 -6.02 -17.77 12.71
N ARG A 168 -4.75 -17.98 13.09
CA ARG A 168 -4.32 -19.20 13.80
C ARG A 168 -5.01 -19.36 15.15
N LEU A 169 -5.12 -18.28 15.92
CA LEU A 169 -5.83 -18.28 17.20
C LEU A 169 -7.33 -18.59 17.06
N LEU A 170 -7.92 -18.22 15.94
CA LEU A 170 -9.32 -18.53 15.60
C LEU A 170 -9.51 -19.91 14.93
N GLY A 171 -8.43 -20.67 14.68
CA GLY A 171 -8.51 -21.94 13.96
C GLY A 171 -8.86 -21.80 12.47
N ALA A 172 -8.58 -20.63 11.88
CA ALA A 172 -8.92 -20.29 10.50
C ALA A 172 -7.68 -20.12 9.59
N TRP A 173 -6.57 -20.77 9.92
CA TRP A 173 -5.33 -20.77 9.15
C TRP A 173 -4.63 -22.13 9.23
N ASP A 174 -4.67 -22.89 8.14
CA ASP A 174 -4.20 -24.28 8.06
C ASP A 174 -2.78 -24.45 7.46
N LYS A 175 -1.99 -23.34 7.37
CA LYS A 175 -0.65 -23.37 6.79
C LYS A 175 0.46 -23.28 7.85
#